data_ee3a35f1acfa93d67b3c48876a515922
#
_entry.id   ee3a35f1acfa93d67b3c48876a515922
#
_cell.length_a   1.000
_cell.length_b   1.000
_cell.length_c   1.000
_cell.angle_alpha   90.00
_cell.angle_beta   90.00
_cell.angle_gamma   90.00
#
_symmetry.space_group_name_H-M   'P 1'
#
loop_
_entity.id
_entity.type
_entity.pdbx_description
1 polymer ?
#
loop_
_entity_poly.entity_id
_entity_poly.type
_entity_poly.pdbx_seq_one_letter_code
_entity_poly.pdbx_strand_id
1 'polypeptide(L)'
;MTIEERRRPAVGGQVRRWRTERGMTLANVAERADLNVGYLSQIENDKASPSLGCLAAIGDALDVPIAWFFLGEVPPPVVVRAADRTNETTDLGRVEYVDGRAARDVSIVEVTASKIGELVGVHSHAGDEHHVVLRGGFRLRQGDHVVDAGPGDYVRWDGTIPHDAEAISDDGGALLIVSLRREH
;
A
#
# COMPACT_ATOMS: atom_id res chain seq x y z
N MET A 1 1.53 28.04 17.52
CA MET A 1 0.73 26.81 17.70
C MET A 1 1.16 26.18 19.01
N THR A 2 0.32 26.19 20.03
CA THR A 2 0.61 25.68 21.37
C THR A 2 0.61 24.14 21.39
N ILE A 3 1.18 23.53 22.44
CA ILE A 3 1.17 22.07 22.63
C ILE A 3 -0.27 21.53 22.68
N GLU A 4 -1.21 22.34 23.15
CA GLU A 4 -2.65 21.99 23.23
C GLU A 4 -3.32 21.96 21.85
N GLU A 5 -2.95 22.85 20.93
CA GLU A 5 -3.43 22.87 19.54
C GLU A 5 -2.95 21.66 18.72
N ARG A 6 -1.79 21.09 19.07
CA ARG A 6 -1.25 19.86 18.43
C ARG A 6 -1.93 18.56 18.88
N ARG A 7 -2.71 18.61 19.97
CA ARG A 7 -3.32 17.41 20.59
C ARG A 7 -4.79 17.18 20.24
N ARG A 8 -5.43 18.11 19.55
CA ARG A 8 -6.84 17.95 19.16
C ARG A 8 -6.92 17.22 17.83
N PRO A 9 -7.43 15.98 17.78
CA PRO A 9 -7.71 15.36 16.50
C PRO A 9 -8.79 16.18 15.79
N ALA A 10 -8.51 16.64 14.58
CA ALA A 10 -9.47 17.34 13.73
C ALA A 10 -10.46 16.32 13.17
N VAL A 11 -11.55 16.09 13.86
CA VAL A 11 -12.59 15.10 13.47
C VAL A 11 -13.74 15.73 12.71
N GLY A 12 -13.87 17.07 12.78
CA GLY A 12 -15.03 17.78 12.24
C GLY A 12 -15.21 17.63 10.75
N GLY A 13 -14.11 17.67 10.02
CA GLY A 13 -14.13 17.44 8.57
C GLY A 13 -14.66 16.07 8.21
N GLN A 14 -14.30 15.02 8.95
CA GLN A 14 -14.81 13.66 8.72
C GLN A 14 -16.28 13.51 9.11
N VAL A 15 -16.71 14.10 10.22
CA VAL A 15 -18.14 14.13 10.61
C VAL A 15 -18.98 14.80 9.51
N ARG A 16 -18.55 15.97 9.02
CA ARG A 16 -19.22 16.68 7.93
C ARG A 16 -19.25 15.83 6.64
N ARG A 17 -18.12 15.20 6.28
CA ARG A 17 -18.01 14.34 5.11
C ARG A 17 -19.05 13.21 5.16
N TRP A 18 -19.06 12.42 6.23
CA TRP A 18 -19.97 11.30 6.38
C TRP A 18 -21.42 11.72 6.40
N ARG A 19 -21.74 12.84 7.08
CA ARG A 19 -23.09 13.43 7.04
C ARG A 19 -23.52 13.74 5.60
N THR A 20 -22.64 14.36 4.84
CA THR A 20 -22.94 14.76 3.46
C THR A 20 -23.07 13.55 2.55
N GLU A 21 -22.19 12.57 2.69
CA GLU A 21 -22.26 11.29 1.93
C GLU A 21 -23.55 10.51 2.22
N ARG A 22 -24.08 10.60 3.44
CA ARG A 22 -25.38 10.03 3.83
C ARG A 22 -26.58 10.91 3.43
N GLY A 23 -26.36 12.06 2.80
CA GLY A 23 -27.42 13.00 2.40
C GLY A 23 -28.17 13.62 3.59
N MET A 24 -27.57 13.63 4.79
CA MET A 24 -28.23 14.09 6.00
C MET A 24 -27.99 15.57 6.27
N THR A 25 -28.99 16.26 6.83
CA THR A 25 -28.86 17.62 7.32
C THR A 25 -28.22 17.62 8.72
N LEU A 26 -27.67 18.77 9.13
CA LEU A 26 -27.19 18.96 10.51
C LEU A 26 -28.30 18.67 11.54
N ALA A 27 -29.53 19.09 11.25
CA ALA A 27 -30.68 18.87 12.14
C ALA A 27 -30.99 17.37 12.30
N ASN A 28 -30.99 16.59 11.19
CA ASN A 28 -31.25 15.17 11.25
C ASN A 28 -30.20 14.39 12.06
N VAL A 29 -28.91 14.73 11.91
CA VAL A 29 -27.86 14.06 12.68
C VAL A 29 -27.91 14.49 14.15
N ALA A 30 -28.11 15.78 14.43
CA ALA A 30 -28.22 16.30 15.79
C ALA A 30 -29.37 15.64 16.55
N GLU A 31 -30.55 15.52 15.92
CA GLU A 31 -31.73 14.82 16.50
C GLU A 31 -31.41 13.37 16.82
N ARG A 32 -30.80 12.62 15.89
CA ARG A 32 -30.46 11.20 16.08
C ARG A 32 -29.38 10.97 17.11
N ALA A 33 -28.43 11.91 17.23
CA ALA A 33 -27.33 11.84 18.18
C ALA A 33 -27.67 12.46 19.55
N ASP A 34 -28.89 12.96 19.74
CA ASP A 34 -29.32 13.71 20.93
C ASP A 34 -28.40 14.93 21.25
N LEU A 35 -28.08 15.69 20.19
CA LEU A 35 -27.21 16.87 20.28
C LEU A 35 -27.91 18.11 19.83
N ASN A 36 -27.42 19.28 20.35
CA ASN A 36 -27.82 20.56 19.82
C ASN A 36 -27.21 20.80 18.43
N VAL A 37 -28.01 21.27 17.46
CA VAL A 37 -27.56 21.55 16.08
C VAL A 37 -26.38 22.50 16.03
N GLY A 38 -26.38 23.56 16.89
CA GLY A 38 -25.27 24.50 16.99
C GLY A 38 -23.98 23.87 17.49
N TYR A 39 -24.09 22.92 18.42
CA TYR A 39 -22.93 22.17 18.92
C TYR A 39 -22.37 21.23 17.86
N LEU A 40 -23.20 20.49 17.14
CA LEU A 40 -22.78 19.67 16.01
C LEU A 40 -22.10 20.52 14.92
N SER A 41 -22.64 21.70 14.63
CA SER A 41 -22.01 22.63 13.69
C SER A 41 -20.63 23.11 14.17
N GLN A 42 -20.44 23.32 15.46
CA GLN A 42 -19.14 23.68 16.04
C GLN A 42 -18.15 22.50 15.92
N ILE A 43 -18.61 21.27 16.13
CA ILE A 43 -17.80 20.05 15.95
C ILE A 43 -17.34 19.95 14.48
N GLU A 44 -18.26 20.07 13.51
CA GLU A 44 -17.94 19.97 12.08
C GLU A 44 -16.95 21.05 11.59
N ASN A 45 -16.83 22.15 12.32
CA ASN A 45 -15.89 23.23 12.02
C ASN A 45 -14.65 23.22 12.94
N ASP A 46 -14.43 22.14 13.70
CA ASP A 46 -13.34 21.97 14.66
C ASP A 46 -13.25 23.10 15.72
N LYS A 47 -14.40 23.77 15.97
CA LYS A 47 -14.53 24.82 16.98
C LYS A 47 -14.89 24.29 18.36
N ALA A 48 -15.35 23.05 18.45
CA ALA A 48 -15.62 22.33 19.69
C ALA A 48 -14.88 20.99 19.69
N SER A 49 -14.50 20.53 20.90
CA SER A 49 -13.90 19.21 21.10
C SER A 49 -14.95 18.26 21.66
N PRO A 50 -15.52 17.34 20.86
CA PRO A 50 -16.50 16.39 21.35
C PRO A 50 -15.84 15.35 22.26
N SER A 51 -16.60 14.84 23.24
CA SER A 51 -16.20 13.66 24.01
C SER A 51 -16.28 12.40 23.14
N LEU A 52 -15.63 11.33 23.60
CA LEU A 52 -15.69 10.04 22.90
C LEU A 52 -17.13 9.52 22.81
N GLY A 53 -17.93 9.71 23.89
CA GLY A 53 -19.36 9.37 23.89
C GLY A 53 -20.18 10.17 22.88
N CYS A 54 -19.86 11.45 22.72
CA CYS A 54 -20.49 12.30 21.71
C CYS A 54 -20.14 11.83 20.30
N LEU A 55 -18.88 11.48 20.03
CA LEU A 55 -18.46 10.93 18.75
C LEU A 55 -19.11 9.56 18.48
N ALA A 56 -19.30 8.72 19.49
CA ALA A 56 -20.01 7.46 19.35
C ALA A 56 -21.47 7.70 18.93
N ALA A 57 -22.17 8.61 19.61
CA ALA A 57 -23.55 8.97 19.25
C ALA A 57 -23.67 9.53 17.81
N ILE A 58 -22.71 10.33 17.39
CA ILE A 58 -22.65 10.81 15.99
C ILE A 58 -22.38 9.65 15.03
N GLY A 59 -21.49 8.71 15.39
CA GLY A 59 -21.20 7.51 14.60
C GLY A 59 -22.44 6.65 14.40
N ASP A 60 -23.17 6.37 15.47
CA ASP A 60 -24.44 5.63 15.44
C ASP A 60 -25.49 6.35 14.57
N ALA A 61 -25.61 7.68 14.71
CA ALA A 61 -26.55 8.49 13.92
C ALA A 61 -26.24 8.46 12.42
N LEU A 62 -24.95 8.33 12.06
CA LEU A 62 -24.46 8.28 10.68
C LEU A 62 -24.30 6.84 10.14
N ASP A 63 -24.46 5.83 10.99
CA ASP A 63 -24.16 4.42 10.68
C ASP A 63 -22.71 4.24 10.16
N VAL A 64 -21.75 4.76 10.93
CA VAL A 64 -20.31 4.63 10.67
C VAL A 64 -19.53 4.34 11.96
N PRO A 65 -18.50 3.49 11.90
CA PRO A 65 -17.62 3.26 13.05
C PRO A 65 -16.94 4.56 13.49
N ILE A 66 -16.92 4.82 14.80
CA ILE A 66 -16.28 6.01 15.39
C ILE A 66 -14.82 6.18 14.93
N ALA A 67 -14.11 5.07 14.70
CA ALA A 67 -12.74 5.07 14.22
C ALA A 67 -12.56 5.83 12.90
N TRP A 68 -13.60 5.90 12.07
CA TRP A 68 -13.53 6.57 10.78
C TRP A 68 -13.46 8.09 10.89
N PHE A 69 -13.86 8.67 12.01
CA PHE A 69 -13.69 10.11 12.27
C PHE A 69 -12.23 10.51 12.51
N PHE A 70 -11.38 9.54 12.85
CA PHE A 70 -9.96 9.76 13.08
C PHE A 70 -9.09 9.41 11.86
N LEU A 71 -9.69 8.84 10.82
CA LEU A 71 -9.01 8.64 9.54
C LEU A 71 -8.86 10.01 8.88
N GLY A 72 -7.62 10.39 8.55
CA GLY A 72 -7.35 11.60 7.76
C GLY A 72 -8.05 11.58 6.40
N GLU A 73 -7.80 12.57 5.58
CA GLU A 73 -8.23 12.50 4.17
C GLU A 73 -7.74 11.18 3.57
N VAL A 74 -8.67 10.40 3.02
CA VAL A 74 -8.32 9.18 2.30
C VAL A 74 -7.62 9.61 1.01
N PRO A 75 -6.32 9.37 0.86
CA PRO A 75 -5.64 9.75 -0.36
C PRO A 75 -6.24 8.97 -1.54
N PRO A 76 -6.33 9.58 -2.72
CA PRO A 76 -6.77 8.84 -3.90
C PRO A 76 -5.82 7.65 -4.16
N PRO A 77 -6.30 6.58 -4.80
CA PRO A 77 -5.42 5.48 -5.19
C PRO A 77 -4.35 6.02 -6.16
N VAL A 78 -3.12 5.58 -5.94
CA VAL A 78 -2.00 5.89 -6.83
C VAL A 78 -2.05 4.90 -8.00
N VAL A 79 -2.11 5.42 -9.22
CA VAL A 79 -2.04 4.61 -10.44
C VAL A 79 -0.76 4.96 -11.18
N VAL A 80 0.15 3.97 -11.27
CA VAL A 80 1.34 4.07 -12.10
C VAL A 80 1.04 3.41 -13.44
N ARG A 81 1.02 4.19 -14.51
CA ARG A 81 0.78 3.68 -15.86
C ARG A 81 2.03 2.98 -16.37
N ALA A 82 1.86 1.91 -17.16
CA ALA A 82 3.00 1.17 -17.72
C ALA A 82 3.97 2.10 -18.51
N ALA A 83 3.43 3.09 -19.21
CA ALA A 83 4.24 4.07 -19.96
C ALA A 83 5.07 5.01 -19.07
N ASP A 84 4.69 5.17 -17.81
CA ASP A 84 5.33 6.08 -16.86
C ASP A 84 6.31 5.36 -15.91
N ARG A 85 6.44 4.05 -16.05
CA ARG A 85 7.36 3.25 -15.24
C ARG A 85 8.81 3.60 -15.57
N THR A 86 9.60 3.77 -14.54
CA THR A 86 11.05 3.92 -14.71
C THR A 86 11.69 2.55 -14.86
N ASN A 87 12.71 2.45 -15.71
CA ASN A 87 13.46 1.22 -15.92
C ASN A 87 14.96 1.51 -15.97
N GLU A 88 15.73 0.50 -15.68
CA GLU A 88 17.19 0.52 -15.81
C GLU A 88 17.66 -0.85 -16.34
N THR A 89 18.78 -0.85 -17.03
CA THR A 89 19.45 -2.07 -17.45
C THR A 89 20.63 -2.28 -16.50
N THR A 90 20.64 -3.42 -15.85
CA THR A 90 21.68 -3.84 -14.91
C THR A 90 22.36 -5.10 -15.44
N ASP A 91 23.38 -5.58 -14.74
CA ASP A 91 24.00 -6.88 -15.02
C ASP A 91 23.01 -8.05 -14.85
N LEU A 92 21.86 -7.77 -14.23
CA LEU A 92 20.79 -8.71 -13.91
C LEU A 92 19.62 -8.65 -14.92
N GLY A 93 19.84 -8.06 -16.09
CA GLY A 93 18.81 -7.84 -17.08
C GLY A 93 18.12 -6.47 -16.94
N ARG A 94 16.96 -6.32 -17.58
CA ARG A 94 16.16 -5.10 -17.50
C ARG A 94 15.26 -5.14 -16.30
N VAL A 95 15.44 -4.17 -15.41
CA VAL A 95 14.62 -3.95 -14.22
C VAL A 95 13.65 -2.79 -14.47
N GLU A 96 12.36 -3.02 -14.26
CA GLU A 96 11.31 -2.03 -14.39
C GLU A 96 10.59 -1.86 -13.05
N TYR A 97 10.53 -0.62 -12.52
CA TYR A 97 9.88 -0.31 -11.25
C TYR A 97 8.37 -0.19 -11.45
N VAL A 98 7.64 -1.27 -11.19
CA VAL A 98 6.19 -1.37 -11.41
C VAL A 98 5.40 -0.41 -10.51
N ASP A 99 5.88 -0.22 -9.29
CA ASP A 99 5.29 0.70 -8.32
C ASP A 99 5.64 2.19 -8.58
N GLY A 100 6.45 2.48 -9.61
CA GLY A 100 6.94 3.83 -9.88
C GLY A 100 7.71 4.44 -8.71
N ARG A 101 8.20 3.62 -7.78
CA ARG A 101 8.78 4.00 -6.48
C ARG A 101 7.80 4.75 -5.56
N ALA A 102 6.48 4.59 -5.81
CA ALA A 102 5.43 5.22 -5.00
C ALA A 102 5.14 4.46 -3.70
N ALA A 103 5.39 3.15 -3.66
CA ALA A 103 5.24 2.37 -2.45
C ALA A 103 6.29 2.75 -1.40
N ARG A 104 5.89 2.81 -0.12
CA ARG A 104 6.79 3.24 0.97
C ARG A 104 7.58 2.08 1.55
N ASP A 105 6.91 0.95 1.78
CA ASP A 105 7.44 -0.15 2.58
C ASP A 105 7.94 -1.33 1.74
N VAL A 106 7.54 -1.37 0.45
CA VAL A 106 7.89 -2.45 -0.46
C VAL A 106 8.48 -1.91 -1.76
N SER A 107 9.32 -2.72 -2.41
CA SER A 107 9.76 -2.53 -3.78
C SER A 107 9.05 -3.56 -4.65
N ILE A 108 8.46 -3.12 -5.76
CA ILE A 108 7.80 -4.00 -6.72
C ILE A 108 8.46 -3.75 -8.07
N VAL A 109 9.19 -4.74 -8.55
CA VAL A 109 9.91 -4.65 -9.82
C VAL A 109 9.56 -5.81 -10.74
N GLU A 110 9.58 -5.55 -12.03
CA GLU A 110 9.59 -6.58 -13.05
C GLU A 110 11.01 -6.69 -13.60
N VAL A 111 11.58 -7.89 -13.53
CA VAL A 111 12.89 -8.18 -14.10
C VAL A 111 12.73 -9.06 -15.32
N THR A 112 13.33 -8.67 -16.42
CA THR A 112 13.26 -9.37 -17.69
C THR A 112 14.63 -9.90 -18.06
N ALA A 113 14.73 -11.23 -18.23
CA ALA A 113 15.82 -11.90 -18.92
C ALA A 113 15.49 -11.97 -20.42
N SER A 114 16.45 -11.66 -21.26
CA SER A 114 16.26 -11.59 -22.71
C SER A 114 16.55 -12.92 -23.44
N LYS A 115 17.23 -13.84 -22.76
CA LYS A 115 17.66 -15.13 -23.32
C LYS A 115 17.89 -16.17 -22.22
N ILE A 116 17.99 -17.42 -22.64
CA ILE A 116 18.40 -18.53 -21.78
C ILE A 116 19.79 -18.30 -21.16
N GLY A 117 19.94 -18.70 -19.90
CA GLY A 117 21.19 -18.60 -19.14
C GLY A 117 21.43 -17.21 -18.53
N GLU A 118 20.54 -16.25 -18.78
CA GLU A 118 20.65 -14.93 -18.15
C GLU A 118 20.21 -15.03 -16.70
N LEU A 119 21.09 -14.57 -15.78
CA LEU A 119 20.85 -14.56 -14.34
C LEU A 119 20.10 -13.31 -13.93
N VAL A 120 19.10 -13.49 -13.10
CA VAL A 120 18.39 -12.44 -12.40
C VAL A 120 18.89 -12.42 -10.95
N GLY A 121 20.01 -11.78 -10.75
CA GLY A 121 20.61 -11.44 -9.46
C GLY A 121 21.14 -12.62 -8.63
N VAL A 122 22.28 -12.39 -8.01
CA VAL A 122 22.69 -13.10 -6.79
C VAL A 122 22.61 -12.10 -5.66
N HIS A 123 21.61 -12.23 -4.83
CA HIS A 123 21.34 -11.30 -3.74
C HIS A 123 21.28 -12.02 -2.41
N SER A 124 21.63 -11.27 -1.36
CA SER A 124 21.21 -11.58 0.00
C SER A 124 20.84 -10.27 0.69
N HIS A 125 19.73 -10.27 1.41
CA HIS A 125 19.21 -9.09 2.08
C HIS A 125 18.34 -9.48 3.29
N ALA A 126 18.03 -8.54 4.15
CA ALA A 126 17.11 -8.79 5.26
C ALA A 126 15.67 -8.94 4.74
N GLY A 127 14.93 -9.86 5.36
CA GLY A 127 13.52 -10.14 5.07
C GLY A 127 13.30 -11.10 3.91
N ASP A 128 12.06 -11.50 3.73
CA ASP A 128 11.65 -12.37 2.63
C ASP A 128 11.57 -11.60 1.32
N GLU A 129 11.82 -12.31 0.23
CA GLU A 129 11.56 -11.85 -1.13
C GLU A 129 10.56 -12.79 -1.81
N HIS A 130 9.69 -12.22 -2.63
CA HIS A 130 8.60 -12.94 -3.27
C HIS A 130 8.68 -12.76 -4.77
N HIS A 131 8.70 -13.88 -5.52
CA HIS A 131 8.70 -13.88 -6.96
C HIS A 131 7.43 -14.50 -7.51
N VAL A 132 6.93 -13.95 -8.60
CA VAL A 132 5.92 -14.58 -9.44
C VAL A 132 6.48 -14.65 -10.85
N VAL A 133 6.49 -15.85 -11.42
CA VAL A 133 6.90 -16.05 -12.83
C VAL A 133 5.79 -15.51 -13.73
N LEU A 134 6.07 -14.45 -14.49
CA LEU A 134 5.10 -13.88 -15.42
C LEU A 134 5.13 -14.57 -16.78
N ARG A 135 6.33 -14.91 -17.28
CA ARG A 135 6.52 -15.64 -18.52
C ARG A 135 7.89 -16.33 -18.56
N GLY A 136 8.04 -17.32 -19.42
CA GLY A 136 9.25 -18.14 -19.52
C GLY A 136 9.39 -19.09 -18.34
N GLY A 137 10.51 -19.78 -18.26
CA GLY A 137 10.86 -20.64 -17.14
C GLY A 137 12.13 -20.15 -16.46
N PHE A 138 12.24 -20.40 -15.17
CA PHE A 138 13.40 -20.03 -14.37
C PHE A 138 13.87 -21.20 -13.51
N ARG A 139 15.18 -21.40 -13.46
CA ARG A 139 15.87 -22.22 -12.47
C ARG A 139 16.27 -21.36 -11.30
N LEU A 140 15.76 -21.71 -10.15
CA LEU A 140 15.85 -20.95 -8.91
C LEU A 140 16.79 -21.68 -7.97
N ARG A 141 17.77 -20.95 -7.40
CA ARG A 141 18.74 -21.51 -6.47
C ARG A 141 18.73 -20.74 -5.16
N GLN A 142 18.69 -21.44 -4.02
CA GLN A 142 18.89 -20.86 -2.69
C GLN A 142 19.75 -21.83 -1.87
N GLY A 143 20.98 -21.45 -1.56
CA GLY A 143 21.95 -22.36 -0.98
C GLY A 143 22.13 -23.60 -1.88
N ASP A 144 21.93 -24.80 -1.33
CA ASP A 144 22.04 -26.06 -2.06
C ASP A 144 20.74 -26.51 -2.76
N HIS A 145 19.65 -25.74 -2.60
CA HIS A 145 18.35 -26.08 -3.18
C HIS A 145 18.23 -25.51 -4.60
N VAL A 146 17.72 -26.33 -5.50
CA VAL A 146 17.46 -25.95 -6.90
C VAL A 146 16.05 -26.40 -7.27
N VAL A 147 15.27 -25.48 -7.83
CA VAL A 147 13.88 -25.70 -8.26
C VAL A 147 13.66 -24.99 -9.59
N ASP A 148 12.94 -25.63 -10.51
CA ASP A 148 12.48 -24.99 -11.74
C ASP A 148 11.04 -24.50 -11.55
N ALA A 149 10.75 -23.29 -12.02
CA ALA A 149 9.44 -22.67 -11.95
C ALA A 149 9.02 -22.12 -13.31
N GLY A 150 7.72 -22.18 -13.59
CA GLY A 150 7.09 -21.71 -14.83
C GLY A 150 6.04 -20.64 -14.61
N PRO A 151 5.39 -20.14 -15.68
CA PRO A 151 4.43 -19.05 -15.62
C PRO A 151 3.28 -19.31 -14.64
N GLY A 152 3.03 -18.35 -13.75
CA GLY A 152 2.05 -18.41 -12.68
C GLY A 152 2.57 -19.01 -11.37
N ASP A 153 3.74 -19.62 -11.35
CA ASP A 153 4.32 -20.12 -10.12
C ASP A 153 4.80 -18.98 -9.23
N TYR A 154 4.64 -19.21 -7.92
CA TYR A 154 5.06 -18.32 -6.87
C TYR A 154 6.19 -18.93 -6.07
N VAL A 155 7.20 -18.14 -5.76
CA VAL A 155 8.35 -18.51 -4.95
C VAL A 155 8.56 -17.52 -3.84
N ARG A 156 8.83 -18.01 -2.64
CA ARG A 156 9.29 -17.21 -1.50
C ARG A 156 10.73 -17.57 -1.19
N TRP A 157 11.55 -16.54 -1.08
CA TRP A 157 12.94 -16.65 -0.69
C TRP A 157 13.13 -16.23 0.77
N ASP A 158 14.02 -16.90 1.48
CA ASP A 158 14.65 -16.30 2.66
C ASP A 158 15.77 -15.38 2.18
N GLY A 159 15.52 -14.09 2.19
CA GLY A 159 16.46 -13.10 1.64
C GLY A 159 17.83 -13.10 2.31
N THR A 160 17.96 -13.65 3.51
CA THR A 160 19.26 -13.75 4.22
C THR A 160 20.20 -14.81 3.60
N ILE A 161 19.66 -15.71 2.79
CA ILE A 161 20.41 -16.76 2.09
C ILE A 161 20.67 -16.30 0.67
N PRO A 162 21.92 -16.41 0.14
CA PRO A 162 22.19 -16.12 -1.26
C PRO A 162 21.29 -16.91 -2.20
N HIS A 163 20.63 -16.21 -3.11
CA HIS A 163 19.70 -16.80 -4.06
C HIS A 163 19.80 -16.13 -5.42
N ASP A 164 19.48 -16.88 -6.47
CA ASP A 164 19.44 -16.41 -7.85
C ASP A 164 18.36 -17.11 -8.67
N ALA A 165 18.00 -16.51 -9.79
CA ALA A 165 17.13 -17.07 -10.79
C ALA A 165 17.80 -16.99 -12.17
N GLU A 166 17.89 -18.13 -12.86
CA GLU A 166 18.43 -18.26 -14.20
C GLU A 166 17.31 -18.57 -15.19
N ALA A 167 17.19 -17.79 -16.26
CA ALA A 167 16.22 -18.09 -17.32
C ALA A 167 16.59 -19.42 -18.03
N ILE A 168 15.63 -20.32 -18.12
CA ILE A 168 15.78 -21.63 -18.77
C ILE A 168 14.97 -21.79 -20.07
N SER A 169 14.24 -20.75 -20.48
CA SER A 169 13.56 -20.70 -21.77
C SER A 169 14.39 -19.93 -22.79
N ASP A 170 14.38 -20.39 -24.04
CA ASP A 170 15.18 -19.81 -25.13
C ASP A 170 14.95 -18.30 -25.31
N ASP A 171 13.70 -17.86 -25.18
CA ASP A 171 13.29 -16.47 -25.30
C ASP A 171 13.40 -15.69 -23.96
N GLY A 172 14.12 -16.26 -23.00
CA GLY A 172 14.23 -15.69 -21.66
C GLY A 172 12.94 -15.76 -20.86
N GLY A 173 12.67 -14.73 -20.06
CA GLY A 173 11.50 -14.73 -19.20
C GLY A 173 11.30 -13.39 -18.45
N ALA A 174 10.28 -13.33 -17.63
CA ALA A 174 10.03 -12.20 -16.73
C ALA A 174 9.54 -12.67 -15.37
N LEU A 175 10.06 -12.04 -14.33
CA LEU A 175 9.69 -12.23 -12.93
C LEU A 175 9.12 -10.92 -12.37
N LEU A 176 8.01 -11.00 -11.65
CA LEU A 176 7.59 -9.95 -10.73
C LEU A 176 8.23 -10.23 -9.38
N ILE A 177 8.98 -9.27 -8.87
CA ILE A 177 9.70 -9.37 -7.61
C ILE A 177 9.11 -8.36 -6.63
N VAL A 178 8.78 -8.81 -5.43
CA VAL A 178 8.32 -7.99 -4.32
C VAL A 178 9.23 -8.22 -3.14
N SER A 179 9.86 -7.15 -2.65
CA SER A 179 10.74 -7.19 -1.49
C SER A 179 10.51 -5.98 -0.58
N LEU A 180 10.97 -6.06 0.66
CA LEU A 180 10.94 -4.90 1.55
C LEU A 180 11.88 -3.81 1.02
N ARG A 181 11.40 -2.57 1.00
CA ARG A 181 12.24 -1.43 0.64
C ARG A 181 13.23 -1.18 1.78
N ARG A 182 14.51 -1.12 1.45
CA ARG A 182 15.53 -0.74 2.43
C ARG A 182 15.46 0.76 2.66
N GLU A 183 15.42 1.18 3.91
CA GLU A 183 15.81 2.54 4.26
C GLU A 183 17.33 2.66 4.06
N HIS A 184 17.75 3.62 3.26
CA HIS A 184 19.14 4.02 3.09
C HIS A 184 19.49 5.14 4.07
#